data_ad78b1f5a6c155dc7965dd2b51485e41
#
_entry.id   ad78b1f5a6c155dc7965dd2b51485e41
#
_cell.length_a   1.000
_cell.length_b   1.000
_cell.length_c   1.000
_cell.angle_alpha   90.00
_cell.angle_beta   90.00
_cell.angle_gamma   90.00
#
_symmetry.space_group_name_H-M   'P 1'
#
loop_
_entity.id
_entity.type
_entity.pdbx_description
1 polymer ?
#
loop_
_entity_poly.entity_id
_entity_poly.type
_entity_poly.pdbx_seq_one_letter_code
_entity_poly.pdbx_strand_id
1 'polypeptide(L)'
;LAQKELGHFDLGAERFPEHRLVTSGKMCAMCLGNVCWSGVCEVLSSAEPEDVEKIAGFDEGPTPPDYNSQLECRGIKIVPELLRSEGRAVLQLYVDLGGKVYNARHSQESSLT
;
A
#
# COMPACT_ATOMS: atom_id res chain seq x y z
N LEU A 1 1.68 -13.94 3.29
CA LEU A 1 2.80 -14.59 3.97
C LEU A 1 2.45 -14.93 5.42
N ALA A 2 2.01 -13.91 6.21
CA ALA A 2 1.60 -14.14 7.61
C ALA A 2 0.44 -15.13 7.70
N GLN A 3 -0.53 -15.02 6.82
CA GLN A 3 -1.67 -15.94 6.76
C GLN A 3 -1.22 -17.38 6.52
N LYS A 4 -0.25 -17.55 5.65
CA LYS A 4 0.32 -18.86 5.35
C LYS A 4 1.06 -19.44 6.56
N GLU A 5 1.85 -18.62 7.23
CA GLU A 5 2.59 -19.01 8.43
C GLU A 5 1.66 -19.45 9.57
N LEU A 6 0.58 -18.70 9.78
CA LEU A 6 -0.38 -18.98 10.85
C LEU A 6 -1.43 -20.03 10.45
N GLY A 7 -1.50 -20.38 9.16
CA GLY A 7 -2.48 -21.34 8.65
C GLY A 7 -3.91 -20.83 8.71
N HIS A 8 -4.12 -19.52 8.69
CA HIS A 8 -5.44 -18.92 8.79
C HIS A 8 -5.52 -17.61 8.01
N PHE A 9 -6.63 -17.37 7.34
CA PHE A 9 -6.81 -16.18 6.51
C PHE A 9 -7.09 -14.91 7.34
N ASP A 10 -7.72 -15.05 8.51
CA ASP A 10 -8.08 -13.92 9.35
C ASP A 10 -7.01 -13.66 10.41
N LEU A 11 -6.17 -12.65 10.17
CA LEU A 11 -5.13 -12.25 11.12
C LEU A 11 -5.69 -11.55 12.35
N GLY A 12 -6.98 -11.21 12.34
CA GLY A 12 -7.67 -10.61 13.48
C GLY A 12 -8.37 -11.59 14.40
N ALA A 13 -8.22 -12.91 14.15
CA ALA A 13 -8.82 -13.93 15.02
C ALA A 13 -8.30 -13.80 16.45
N GLU A 14 -9.17 -13.98 17.44
CA GLU A 14 -8.85 -13.78 18.86
C GLU A 14 -7.62 -14.55 19.34
N ARG A 15 -7.40 -15.73 18.78
CA ARG A 15 -6.28 -16.60 19.17
C ARG A 15 -4.91 -16.10 18.69
N PHE A 16 -4.90 -15.10 17.79
CA PHE A 16 -3.65 -14.55 17.27
C PHE A 16 -3.34 -13.20 17.92
N PRO A 17 -2.06 -12.84 18.03
CA PRO A 17 -1.70 -11.49 18.44
C PRO A 17 -2.15 -10.48 17.39
N GLU A 18 -2.24 -9.22 17.78
CA GLU A 18 -2.56 -8.16 16.84
C GLU A 18 -1.49 -8.05 15.76
N HIS A 19 -1.95 -7.86 14.52
CA HIS A 19 -1.06 -7.69 13.37
C HIS A 19 -1.17 -6.28 12.81
N ARG A 20 -0.02 -5.72 12.45
CA ARG A 20 0.03 -4.43 11.79
C ARG A 20 0.80 -4.56 10.48
N LEU A 21 0.35 -3.80 9.49
CA LEU A 21 1.00 -3.71 8.20
C LEU A 21 1.87 -2.46 8.16
N VAL A 22 3.14 -2.63 7.84
CA VAL A 22 4.07 -1.50 7.67
C VAL A 22 4.45 -1.47 6.20
N THR A 23 4.27 -0.33 5.55
CA THR A 23 4.53 -0.21 4.13
C THR A 23 5.22 1.12 3.81
N SER A 24 6.15 1.10 2.88
CA SER A 24 6.88 2.30 2.45
C SER A 24 6.01 3.24 1.60
N GLY A 25 4.99 2.70 0.95
CA GLY A 25 4.03 3.47 0.18
C GLY A 25 2.62 3.04 0.53
N LYS A 26 1.71 4.01 0.55
CA LYS A 26 0.30 3.71 0.82
C LYS A 26 -0.24 2.78 -0.25
N MET A 27 -1.07 1.85 0.15
CA MET A 27 -1.56 0.77 -0.70
C MET A 27 -2.38 1.27 -1.89
N CYS A 28 -2.23 0.58 -3.03
CA CYS A 28 -3.10 0.79 -4.18
C CYS A 28 -4.50 0.23 -3.90
N ALA A 29 -5.41 0.44 -4.85
CA ALA A 29 -6.80 -0.01 -4.70
C ALA A 29 -6.93 -1.51 -4.44
N MET A 30 -6.10 -2.33 -5.10
CA MET A 30 -6.14 -3.78 -4.93
C MET A 30 -5.74 -4.19 -3.50
N CYS A 31 -4.63 -3.66 -3.01
CA CYS A 31 -4.15 -3.98 -1.67
C CYS A 31 -5.04 -3.39 -0.59
N LEU A 32 -5.63 -2.22 -0.84
CA LEU A 32 -6.61 -1.63 0.07
C LEU A 32 -7.77 -2.58 0.32
N GLY A 33 -8.34 -3.12 -0.76
CA GLY A 33 -9.41 -4.10 -0.64
C GLY A 33 -8.98 -5.33 0.14
N ASN A 34 -7.78 -5.82 -0.14
CA ASN A 34 -7.24 -6.99 0.53
C ASN A 34 -7.05 -6.77 2.03
N VAL A 35 -6.56 -5.61 2.43
CA VAL A 35 -6.35 -5.26 3.83
C VAL A 35 -7.66 -5.27 4.63
N CYS A 36 -8.76 -4.84 4.02
CA CYS A 36 -10.07 -4.85 4.68
C CYS A 36 -10.48 -6.26 5.15
N TRP A 37 -10.02 -7.29 4.46
CA TRP A 37 -10.37 -8.68 4.75
C TRP A 37 -9.28 -9.45 5.50
N SER A 38 -8.09 -8.86 5.66
CA SER A 38 -6.93 -9.55 6.22
C SER A 38 -6.96 -9.73 7.72
N GLY A 39 -7.68 -8.86 8.42
CA GLY A 39 -7.71 -8.87 9.88
C GLY A 39 -6.59 -8.06 10.53
N VAL A 40 -5.76 -7.35 9.79
CA VAL A 40 -4.78 -6.44 10.40
C VAL A 40 -5.50 -5.31 11.13
N CYS A 41 -4.96 -4.89 12.27
CA CYS A 41 -5.58 -3.86 13.10
C CYS A 41 -5.00 -2.46 12.90
N GLU A 42 -3.85 -2.35 12.24
CA GLU A 42 -3.17 -1.07 12.05
C GLU A 42 -2.35 -1.10 10.76
N VAL A 43 -2.33 0.04 10.08
CA VAL A 43 -1.48 0.24 8.89
C VAL A 43 -0.62 1.47 9.11
N LEU A 44 0.70 1.31 9.01
CA LEU A 44 1.65 2.40 9.03
C LEU A 44 2.20 2.58 7.61
N SER A 45 2.04 3.76 7.06
CA SER A 45 2.50 4.05 5.70
C SER A 45 3.35 5.32 5.66
N SER A 46 4.26 5.38 4.71
CA SER A 46 5.21 6.49 4.55
C SER A 46 4.77 7.41 3.40
N ALA A 47 5.09 7.05 2.17
CA ALA A 47 4.71 7.85 1.00
C ALA A 47 3.20 7.80 0.77
N GLU A 48 2.64 8.92 0.32
CA GLU A 48 1.23 9.03 -0.01
C GLU A 48 0.98 8.56 -1.46
N PRO A 49 -0.28 8.22 -1.81
CA PRO A 49 -0.60 7.81 -3.17
C PRO A 49 -0.16 8.82 -4.23
N GLU A 50 -0.32 10.11 -3.94
CA GLU A 50 0.12 11.15 -4.85
C GLU A 50 1.63 11.14 -5.09
N ASP A 51 2.41 10.76 -4.08
CA ASP A 51 3.86 10.62 -4.21
C ASP A 51 4.19 9.47 -5.15
N VAL A 52 3.51 8.35 -4.98
CA VAL A 52 3.72 7.16 -5.80
C VAL A 52 3.37 7.48 -7.27
N GLU A 53 2.27 8.17 -7.49
CA GLU A 53 1.82 8.52 -8.84
C GLU A 53 2.72 9.58 -9.48
N LYS A 54 3.04 10.65 -8.75
CA LYS A 54 3.80 11.78 -9.31
C LYS A 54 5.28 11.51 -9.44
N ILE A 55 5.88 10.83 -8.49
CA ILE A 55 7.32 10.57 -8.49
C ILE A 55 7.64 9.35 -9.35
N ALA A 56 6.97 8.23 -9.09
CA ALA A 56 7.27 6.97 -9.74
C ALA A 56 6.37 6.67 -10.95
N GLY A 57 5.22 7.32 -11.06
CA GLY A 57 4.34 7.15 -12.20
C GLY A 57 3.45 5.91 -12.15
N PHE A 58 3.34 5.25 -11.02
CA PHE A 58 2.45 4.09 -10.88
C PHE A 58 1.00 4.54 -10.78
N ASP A 59 0.12 3.78 -11.42
CA ASP A 59 -1.31 3.96 -11.29
C ASP A 59 -1.78 3.21 -10.05
N GLU A 60 -2.28 3.94 -9.07
CA GLU A 60 -2.76 3.34 -7.80
C GLU A 60 -4.19 2.80 -7.90
N GLY A 61 -4.86 3.02 -9.03
CA GLY A 61 -6.22 2.54 -9.26
C GLY A 61 -7.28 3.41 -8.60
N PRO A 62 -8.53 2.94 -8.58
CA PRO A 62 -9.65 3.71 -8.07
C PRO A 62 -9.73 3.67 -6.54
N THR A 63 -8.88 4.44 -5.88
CA THR A 63 -8.93 4.56 -4.42
C THR A 63 -10.01 5.59 -4.02
N PRO A 64 -10.74 5.34 -2.91
CA PRO A 64 -11.74 6.31 -2.47
C PRO A 64 -11.09 7.59 -1.95
N PRO A 65 -11.75 8.75 -2.15
CA PRO A 65 -11.23 10.02 -1.62
C PRO A 65 -11.09 10.02 -0.10
N ASP A 66 -11.95 9.28 0.59
CA ASP A 66 -11.97 9.16 2.05
C ASP A 66 -11.28 7.87 2.51
N TYR A 67 -10.21 7.51 1.87
CA TYR A 67 -9.41 6.30 2.09
C TYR A 67 -9.19 5.97 3.57
N ASN A 68 -8.65 6.93 4.32
CA ASN A 68 -8.34 6.71 5.73
C ASN A 68 -9.59 6.48 6.57
N SER A 69 -10.63 7.27 6.33
CA SER A 69 -11.91 7.13 7.03
C SER A 69 -12.55 5.78 6.78
N GLN A 70 -12.46 5.27 5.56
CA GLN A 70 -13.00 3.94 5.22
C GLN A 70 -12.33 2.83 6.02
N LEU A 71 -11.02 2.91 6.22
CA LEU A 71 -10.29 1.94 7.03
C LEU A 71 -10.63 2.08 8.51
N GLU A 72 -10.68 3.32 9.01
CA GLU A 72 -11.00 3.59 10.41
C GLU A 72 -12.40 3.11 10.77
N CYS A 73 -13.37 3.27 9.87
CA CYS A 73 -14.73 2.75 10.06
C CYS A 73 -14.76 1.23 10.22
N ARG A 74 -13.76 0.54 9.72
CA ARG A 74 -13.61 -0.91 9.84
C ARG A 74 -12.73 -1.32 11.02
N GLY A 75 -12.37 -0.39 11.89
CA GLY A 75 -11.56 -0.66 13.06
C GLY A 75 -10.07 -0.81 12.76
N ILE A 76 -9.62 -0.34 11.60
CA ILE A 76 -8.21 -0.39 11.22
C ILE A 76 -7.59 0.98 11.46
N LYS A 77 -6.65 1.05 12.40
CA LYS A 77 -5.96 2.29 12.71
C LYS A 77 -4.98 2.63 11.58
N ILE A 78 -4.98 3.90 11.16
CA ILE A 78 -4.07 4.38 10.12
C ILE A 78 -3.08 5.36 10.74
N VAL A 79 -1.79 5.14 10.45
CA VAL A 79 -0.73 6.09 10.75
C VAL A 79 -0.09 6.47 9.41
N PRO A 80 -0.57 7.56 8.78
CA PRO A 80 -0.07 7.98 7.47
C PRO A 80 1.16 8.87 7.59
N GLU A 81 1.85 9.05 6.48
CA GLU A 81 2.94 10.01 6.32
C GLU A 81 4.13 9.80 7.28
N LEU A 82 4.27 8.59 7.80
CA LEU A 82 5.39 8.26 8.67
C LEU A 82 6.69 8.28 7.86
N LEU A 83 7.60 9.18 8.20
CA LEU A 83 8.86 9.39 7.47
C LEU A 83 8.61 9.63 5.96
N ARG A 84 7.62 10.46 5.65
CA ARG A 84 7.20 10.69 4.26
C ARG A 84 8.34 11.18 3.36
N SER A 85 9.21 12.05 3.86
CA SER A 85 10.35 12.56 3.08
C SER A 85 11.26 11.44 2.65
N GLU A 86 11.57 10.52 3.56
CA GLU A 86 12.42 9.35 3.28
C GLU A 86 11.71 8.40 2.31
N GLY A 87 10.41 8.21 2.46
CA GLY A 87 9.60 7.41 1.54
C GLY A 87 9.61 7.97 0.13
N ARG A 88 9.47 9.27 0.00
CA ARG A 88 9.57 9.95 -1.30
C ARG A 88 10.95 9.80 -1.91
N ALA A 89 11.99 9.90 -1.09
CA ALA A 89 13.37 9.72 -1.56
C ALA A 89 13.60 8.32 -2.11
N VAL A 90 13.01 7.31 -1.50
CA VAL A 90 13.10 5.93 -2.00
C VAL A 90 12.41 5.79 -3.35
N LEU A 91 11.25 6.42 -3.55
CA LEU A 91 10.57 6.42 -4.84
C LEU A 91 11.44 7.10 -5.91
N GLN A 92 12.04 8.21 -5.58
CA GLN A 92 12.93 8.92 -6.50
C GLN A 92 14.16 8.08 -6.85
N LEU A 93 14.72 7.41 -5.85
CA LEU A 93 15.85 6.50 -6.08
C LEU A 93 15.48 5.36 -7.03
N TYR A 94 14.30 4.80 -6.88
CA TYR A 94 13.81 3.76 -7.77
C TYR A 94 13.77 4.25 -9.23
N VAL A 95 13.25 5.45 -9.44
CA VAL A 95 13.20 6.07 -10.77
C VAL A 95 14.61 6.35 -11.31
N ASP A 96 15.47 6.92 -10.47
CA ASP A 96 16.84 7.28 -10.85
C ASP A 96 17.67 6.06 -11.24
N LEU A 97 17.40 4.92 -10.62
CA LEU A 97 18.07 3.65 -10.94
C LEU A 97 17.43 2.92 -12.13
N GLY A 98 16.47 3.52 -12.79
CA GLY A 98 15.82 2.94 -13.95
C GLY A 98 14.81 1.85 -13.62
N GLY A 99 14.20 1.91 -12.45
CA GLY A 99 13.18 0.96 -12.05
C GLY A 99 11.99 0.96 -13.03
N LYS A 100 11.46 -0.22 -13.29
CA LYS A 100 10.34 -0.36 -14.21
C LYS A 100 9.04 0.10 -13.55
N VAL A 101 8.23 0.83 -14.32
CA VAL A 101 6.90 1.25 -13.91
C VAL A 101 5.90 0.54 -14.81
N TYR A 102 5.09 -0.32 -14.22
CA TYR A 102 4.05 -1.05 -14.94
C TYR A 102 2.68 -0.45 -14.65
N ASN A 103 2.01 -0.02 -15.72
CA ASN A 103 0.63 0.44 -15.66
C ASN A 103 -0.13 -0.19 -16.82
N ALA A 104 -1.14 -0.99 -16.51
CA ALA A 104 -1.94 -1.64 -17.54
C ALA A 104 -2.51 -0.61 -18.51
N ARG A 105 -2.36 -0.83 -19.79
CA ARG A 105 -2.81 0.04 -20.88
C ARG A 105 -1.94 1.27 -21.14
N HIS A 106 -1.34 1.84 -20.13
CA HIS A 106 -0.62 3.12 -20.26
C HIS A 106 0.87 2.96 -20.46
N SER A 107 1.43 1.86 -20.02
CA SER A 107 2.87 1.60 -20.09
C SER A 107 3.26 0.64 -21.20
N GLN A 108 2.32 0.21 -22.03
CA GLN A 108 2.59 -0.80 -23.05
C GLN A 108 3.66 -0.39 -24.03
N GLU A 109 3.59 0.84 -24.51
CA GLU A 109 4.53 1.33 -25.53
C GLU A 109 5.95 1.40 -25.01
N SER A 110 6.13 1.77 -23.74
CA SER A 110 7.45 1.90 -23.15
C SER A 110 7.97 0.61 -22.55
N SER A 111 7.10 -0.25 -22.02
CA SER A 111 7.51 -1.45 -21.32
C SER A 111 7.64 -2.68 -22.21
N LEU A 112 6.97 -2.71 -23.35
CA LEU A 112 7.02 -3.82 -24.30
C LEU A 112 8.01 -3.62 -25.43
N THR A 113 8.51 -2.44 -25.53
CA THR A 113 9.59 -2.12 -26.48
C THR A 113 10.94 -2.03 -25.77
#